data_ecb79cd86976919792842a187cf09209
#
_entry.id   ecb79cd86976919792842a187cf09209
#
_cell.length_a   1.000
_cell.length_b   1.000
_cell.length_c   1.000
_cell.angle_alpha   90.00
_cell.angle_beta   90.00
_cell.angle_gamma   90.00
#
_symmetry.space_group_name_H-M   'P 1'
#
loop_
_entity.id
_entity.type
_entity.pdbx_description
1 polymer ?
#
loop_
_entity_poly.entity_id
_entity_poly.type
_entity_poly.pdbx_seq_one_letter_code
_entity_poly.pdbx_strand_id
1 'polypeptide(L)'
;MESLKRPPAITTALCRGRDVSYPEIYEVLQGNALFMLQRCDSDGAVLEALAVNAKPGDKLVIPPQYGHATVNIGDEPLVFADLVATACSNTYGQIAQNHGMCSYVLKKDNGFEIVQNPAYG
;
A
#
# COMPACT_ATOMS: atom_id res chain seq x y z
N MET A 1 -19.55 3.60 20.56
CA MET A 1 -18.44 4.22 19.81
C MET A 1 -17.54 3.11 19.28
N GLU A 2 -17.43 3.03 17.96
CA GLU A 2 -16.58 2.01 17.35
C GLU A 2 -15.12 2.33 17.66
N SER A 3 -14.38 1.34 18.17
CA SER A 3 -12.95 1.51 18.30
C SER A 3 -12.32 1.37 16.91
N LEU A 4 -11.66 2.43 16.47
CA LEU A 4 -10.90 2.43 15.23
C LEU A 4 -9.62 1.62 15.45
N LYS A 5 -9.67 0.32 15.15
CA LYS A 5 -8.46 -0.48 15.13
C LYS A 5 -7.81 -0.30 13.77
N ARG A 6 -6.67 0.36 13.77
CA ARG A 6 -5.84 0.41 12.57
C ARG A 6 -5.28 -1.00 12.34
N PRO A 7 -5.66 -1.67 11.27
CA PRO A 7 -4.99 -2.93 10.95
C PRO A 7 -3.51 -2.67 10.69
N PRO A 8 -2.63 -3.59 11.03
CA PRO A 8 -1.22 -3.42 10.75
C PRO A 8 -1.04 -3.29 9.24
N ALA A 9 -0.60 -2.13 8.80
CA ALA A 9 -0.25 -1.91 7.42
C ALA A 9 1.27 -2.05 7.28
N ILE A 10 1.69 -2.90 6.35
CA ILE A 10 3.08 -2.93 5.93
C ILE A 10 3.20 -1.92 4.81
N THR A 11 3.83 -0.81 5.11
CA THR A 11 4.03 0.24 4.11
C THR A 11 5.39 0.05 3.47
N THR A 12 5.38 -0.20 2.17
CA THR A 12 6.58 -0.15 1.36
C THR A 12 6.45 1.03 0.42
N ALA A 13 7.48 1.85 0.36
CA ALA A 13 7.49 3.02 -0.50
C ALA A 13 8.01 2.67 -1.89
N LEU A 14 8.15 3.68 -2.72
CA LEU A 14 8.72 3.51 -4.07
C LEU A 14 10.04 2.74 -4.01
N CYS A 15 10.11 1.68 -4.79
CA CYS A 15 11.35 0.97 -5.02
C CYS A 15 12.12 1.69 -6.13
N ARG A 16 13.25 2.30 -5.79
CA ARG A 16 14.03 3.09 -6.74
C ARG A 16 15.36 2.44 -7.07
N GLY A 17 15.68 2.42 -8.36
CA GLY A 17 17.03 2.24 -8.85
C GLY A 17 17.76 3.59 -8.92
N ARG A 18 18.81 3.64 -9.74
CA ARG A 18 19.67 4.84 -9.85
C ARG A 18 18.89 6.07 -10.29
N ASP A 19 18.14 5.97 -11.40
CA ASP A 19 17.42 7.09 -12.02
C ASP A 19 15.95 6.74 -12.31
N VAL A 20 15.53 5.52 -11.99
CA VAL A 20 14.20 5.02 -12.30
C VAL A 20 13.63 4.25 -11.11
N SER A 21 12.32 4.23 -11.03
CA SER A 21 11.58 3.40 -10.11
C SER A 21 11.40 2.00 -10.73
N TYR A 22 11.52 0.95 -9.92
CA TYR A 22 11.31 -0.43 -10.35
C TYR A 22 9.90 -0.90 -9.99
N PRO A 23 9.32 -1.77 -10.81
CA PRO A 23 8.08 -2.45 -10.42
C PRO A 23 8.36 -3.50 -9.33
N GLU A 24 7.32 -3.85 -8.58
CA GLU A 24 7.33 -4.97 -7.66
C GLU A 24 6.20 -5.93 -8.03
N ILE A 25 6.36 -7.20 -7.70
CA ILE A 25 5.34 -8.21 -7.94
C ILE A 25 5.01 -8.87 -6.60
N TYR A 26 3.72 -8.86 -6.24
CA TYR A 26 3.22 -9.52 -5.05
C TYR A 26 2.37 -10.72 -5.43
N GLU A 27 2.46 -11.76 -4.61
CA GLU A 27 1.53 -12.88 -4.68
C GLU A 27 0.98 -13.15 -3.29
N VAL A 28 -0.34 -13.19 -3.14
CA VAL A 28 -0.98 -13.55 -1.87
C VAL A 28 -0.97 -15.07 -1.75
N LEU A 29 -0.48 -15.57 -0.62
CA LEU A 29 -0.38 -16.99 -0.33
C LEU A 29 -1.45 -17.43 0.65
N GLN A 30 -1.83 -16.56 1.59
CA GLN A 30 -2.87 -16.84 2.59
C GLN A 30 -3.51 -15.53 3.02
N GLY A 31 -4.81 -15.55 3.27
CA GLY A 31 -5.53 -14.42 3.81
C GLY A 31 -6.16 -13.55 2.74
N ASN A 32 -6.55 -12.34 3.13
CA ASN A 32 -7.21 -11.38 2.26
C ASN A 32 -6.52 -10.02 2.39
N ALA A 33 -5.93 -9.55 1.30
CA ALA A 33 -5.15 -8.32 1.28
C ALA A 33 -5.88 -7.20 0.55
N LEU A 34 -5.69 -5.98 1.05
CA LEU A 34 -6.02 -4.77 0.30
C LEU A 34 -4.71 -4.04 0.02
N PHE A 35 -4.36 -3.91 -1.25
CA PHE A 35 -3.19 -3.15 -1.68
C PHE A 35 -3.63 -1.74 -2.02
N MET A 36 -3.04 -0.77 -1.31
CA MET A 36 -3.26 0.66 -1.56
C MET A 36 -2.10 1.18 -2.38
N LEU A 37 -2.40 1.79 -3.52
CA LEU A 37 -1.39 2.34 -4.43
C LEU A 37 -1.65 3.82 -4.63
N GLN A 38 -0.58 4.62 -4.67
CA GLN A 38 -0.70 6.03 -5.00
C GLN A 38 0.47 6.50 -5.85
N ARG A 39 0.18 7.38 -6.76
CA ARG A 39 1.18 8.06 -7.58
C ARG A 39 1.02 9.56 -7.37
N CYS A 40 2.14 10.22 -7.08
CA CYS A 40 2.14 11.66 -6.79
C CYS A 40 3.08 12.39 -7.75
N ASP A 41 2.86 13.68 -7.92
CA ASP A 41 3.77 14.53 -8.68
C ASP A 41 4.96 14.96 -7.80
N SER A 42 5.85 15.78 -8.36
CA SER A 42 7.04 16.26 -7.66
C SER A 42 6.72 17.15 -6.44
N ASP A 43 5.55 17.77 -6.44
CA ASP A 43 5.09 18.62 -5.33
C ASP A 43 4.32 17.84 -4.26
N GLY A 44 4.12 16.54 -4.47
CA GLY A 44 3.45 15.68 -3.53
C GLY A 44 1.94 15.60 -3.72
N ALA A 45 1.38 16.22 -4.76
CA ALA A 45 -0.03 16.10 -5.06
C ALA A 45 -0.35 14.72 -5.61
N VAL A 46 -1.46 14.13 -5.15
CA VAL A 46 -1.88 12.79 -5.59
C VAL A 46 -2.46 12.88 -7.00
N LEU A 47 -1.83 12.17 -7.94
CA LEU A 47 -2.29 12.06 -9.31
C LEU A 47 -3.26 10.89 -9.50
N GLU A 48 -3.05 9.81 -8.76
CA GLU A 48 -3.87 8.61 -8.84
C GLU A 48 -3.78 7.84 -7.52
N ALA A 49 -4.91 7.29 -7.09
CA ALA A 49 -4.97 6.42 -5.93
C ALA A 49 -5.87 5.22 -6.27
N LEU A 50 -5.37 4.02 -5.96
CA LEU A 50 -6.05 2.77 -6.26
C LEU A 50 -6.10 1.89 -5.01
N ALA A 51 -7.15 1.10 -4.89
CA ALA A 51 -7.25 0.05 -3.89
C ALA A 51 -7.59 -1.26 -4.60
N VAL A 52 -6.76 -2.29 -4.39
CA VAL A 52 -6.91 -3.58 -5.06
C VAL A 52 -7.03 -4.68 -4.01
N ASN A 53 -8.13 -5.41 -4.05
CA ASN A 53 -8.33 -6.57 -3.19
C ASN A 53 -7.70 -7.80 -3.84
N ALA A 54 -6.88 -8.52 -3.09
CA ALA A 54 -6.19 -9.72 -3.56
C ALA A 54 -6.38 -10.88 -2.58
N LYS A 55 -6.64 -12.06 -3.12
CA LYS A 55 -6.87 -13.30 -2.38
C LYS A 55 -5.81 -14.33 -2.75
N PRO A 56 -5.72 -15.47 -2.03
CA PRO A 56 -4.71 -16.48 -2.32
C PRO A 56 -4.70 -16.89 -3.80
N GLY A 57 -3.51 -16.88 -4.39
CA GLY A 57 -3.29 -17.14 -5.81
C GLY A 57 -3.29 -15.91 -6.70
N ASP A 58 -3.79 -14.77 -6.21
CA ASP A 58 -3.73 -13.53 -6.97
C ASP A 58 -2.32 -12.94 -6.98
N LYS A 59 -1.94 -12.43 -8.13
CA LYS A 59 -0.67 -11.74 -8.32
C LYS A 59 -0.94 -10.29 -8.69
N LEU A 60 -0.18 -9.39 -8.09
CA LEU A 60 -0.32 -7.96 -8.32
C LEU A 60 1.01 -7.37 -8.74
N VAL A 61 1.01 -6.68 -9.87
CA VAL A 61 2.18 -5.90 -10.30
C VAL A 61 1.98 -4.46 -9.83
N ILE A 62 2.93 -3.97 -9.02
CA ILE A 62 2.99 -2.57 -8.65
C ILE A 62 3.82 -1.86 -9.72
N PRO A 63 3.22 -1.00 -10.56
CA PRO A 63 3.97 -0.31 -11.61
C PRO A 63 5.03 0.63 -11.03
N PRO A 64 6.05 0.99 -11.82
CA PRO A 64 6.99 2.04 -11.42
C PRO A 64 6.25 3.34 -11.04
N GLN A 65 6.82 4.11 -10.12
CA GLN A 65 6.33 5.40 -9.64
C GLN A 65 5.15 5.32 -8.66
N TYR A 66 4.70 4.12 -8.28
CA TYR A 66 3.62 3.98 -7.29
C TYR A 66 4.19 3.69 -5.91
N GLY A 67 3.85 4.53 -4.95
CA GLY A 67 3.96 4.19 -3.54
C GLY A 67 2.83 3.24 -3.18
N HIS A 68 3.05 2.34 -2.24
CA HIS A 68 2.04 1.34 -1.92
C HIS A 68 2.11 0.89 -0.45
N ALA A 69 0.99 0.32 0.00
CA ALA A 69 0.87 -0.29 1.31
C ALA A 69 -0.01 -1.53 1.20
N THR A 70 0.28 -2.52 2.02
CA THR A 70 -0.51 -3.74 2.11
C THR A 70 -1.26 -3.76 3.43
N VAL A 71 -2.56 -4.03 3.38
CA VAL A 71 -3.43 -4.06 4.54
C VAL A 71 -4.09 -5.42 4.63
N ASN A 72 -4.04 -6.04 5.82
CA ASN A 72 -4.80 -7.24 6.08
C ASN A 72 -6.25 -6.87 6.41
N ILE A 73 -7.16 -7.19 5.50
CA ILE A 73 -8.59 -6.92 5.67
C ILE A 73 -9.37 -8.18 6.05
N GLY A 74 -8.69 -9.31 6.22
CA GLY A 74 -9.30 -10.58 6.61
C GLY A 74 -9.19 -10.84 8.11
N ASP A 75 -9.70 -12.00 8.52
CA ASP A 75 -9.73 -12.44 9.91
C ASP A 75 -8.58 -13.39 10.27
N GLU A 76 -7.81 -13.81 9.29
CA GLU A 76 -6.66 -14.69 9.48
C GLU A 76 -5.36 -13.98 9.15
N PRO A 77 -4.20 -14.53 9.53
CA PRO A 77 -2.92 -13.95 9.16
C PRO A 77 -2.77 -13.84 7.65
N LEU A 78 -2.25 -12.70 7.18
CA LEU A 78 -1.96 -12.48 5.78
C LEU A 78 -0.51 -12.89 5.49
N VAL A 79 -0.34 -13.76 4.51
CA VAL A 79 0.98 -14.19 4.03
C VAL A 79 1.07 -13.89 2.54
N PHE A 80 2.11 -13.18 2.15
CA PHE A 80 2.35 -12.86 0.75
C PHE A 80 3.84 -12.89 0.44
N ALA A 81 4.16 -13.13 -0.83
CA ALA A 81 5.53 -13.07 -1.35
C ALA A 81 5.69 -11.78 -2.15
N ASP A 82 6.90 -11.23 -2.10
CA ASP A 82 7.26 -10.00 -2.80
C ASP A 82 8.54 -10.24 -3.61
N LEU A 83 8.47 -9.97 -4.90
CA LEU A 83 9.61 -10.06 -5.81
C LEU A 83 10.05 -8.65 -6.18
N VAL A 84 11.26 -8.29 -5.77
CA VAL A 84 11.84 -6.96 -6.00
C VAL A 84 13.18 -7.11 -6.73
N ALA A 85 13.57 -6.06 -7.47
CA ALA A 85 14.88 -6.01 -8.09
C ALA A 85 15.98 -5.89 -7.01
N THR A 86 17.10 -6.60 -7.19
CA THR A 86 18.21 -6.56 -6.22
C THR A 86 18.85 -5.16 -6.10
N ALA A 87 18.77 -4.35 -7.16
CA ALA A 87 19.26 -2.97 -7.15
C ALA A 87 18.28 -1.97 -6.54
N CYS A 88 17.14 -2.45 -6.05
CA CYS A 88 16.08 -1.63 -5.46
C CYS A 88 16.47 -1.13 -4.08
N SER A 89 16.17 0.14 -3.80
CA SER A 89 16.18 0.68 -2.45
C SER A 89 14.84 1.39 -2.21
N ASN A 90 14.26 1.17 -1.04
CA ASN A 90 12.98 1.77 -0.69
C ASN A 90 13.14 3.23 -0.29
N THR A 91 12.19 4.06 -0.71
CA THR A 91 12.11 5.46 -0.29
C THR A 91 10.78 5.69 0.42
N TYR A 92 10.86 6.21 1.63
CA TYR A 92 9.68 6.42 2.47
C TYR A 92 9.35 7.90 2.69
N GLY A 93 10.10 8.81 2.06
CA GLY A 93 10.11 10.23 2.38
C GLY A 93 8.73 10.86 2.46
N GLN A 94 7.95 10.82 1.38
CA GLN A 94 6.63 11.43 1.33
C GLN A 94 5.62 10.73 2.24
N ILE A 95 5.67 9.41 2.28
CA ILE A 95 4.76 8.62 3.11
C ILE A 95 5.03 8.90 4.58
N ALA A 96 6.30 8.94 4.99
CA ALA A 96 6.69 9.27 6.35
C ALA A 96 6.31 10.71 6.72
N GLN A 97 6.54 11.66 5.81
CA GLN A 97 6.24 13.08 6.01
C GLN A 97 4.74 13.32 6.21
N ASN A 98 3.89 12.58 5.52
CA ASN A 98 2.44 12.73 5.56
C ASN A 98 1.76 11.72 6.48
N HIS A 99 2.51 11.03 7.34
CA HIS A 99 1.99 10.06 8.32
C HIS A 99 1.24 8.89 7.68
N GLY A 100 1.66 8.47 6.49
CA GLY A 100 1.10 7.33 5.79
C GLY A 100 0.69 7.64 4.37
N MET A 101 -0.12 6.75 3.81
CA MET A 101 -0.67 6.89 2.46
C MET A 101 -1.75 7.98 2.42
N CYS A 102 -2.15 8.38 1.21
CA CYS A 102 -3.19 9.40 1.02
C CYS A 102 -4.57 8.94 1.50
N SER A 103 -4.74 7.66 1.75
CA SER A 103 -5.96 7.09 2.32
C SER A 103 -5.60 6.15 3.46
N TYR A 104 -6.47 6.09 4.47
CA TYR A 104 -6.38 5.13 5.56
C TYR A 104 -7.47 4.08 5.43
N VAL A 105 -7.19 2.88 5.90
CA VAL A 105 -8.15 1.79 5.96
C VAL A 105 -8.52 1.57 7.42
N LEU A 106 -9.80 1.68 7.72
CA LEU A 106 -10.33 1.50 9.07
C LEU A 106 -11.12 0.20 9.14
N LYS A 107 -10.86 -0.61 10.16
CA LYS A 107 -11.61 -1.85 10.35
C LYS A 107 -13.01 -1.53 10.90
N LYS A 108 -14.01 -2.16 10.31
CA LYS A 108 -15.42 -2.11 10.72
C LYS A 108 -15.90 -3.50 11.11
N ASP A 109 -17.06 -3.61 11.77
CA ASP A 109 -17.62 -4.89 12.19
C ASP A 109 -17.88 -5.84 11.01
N ASN A 110 -18.28 -5.29 9.86
CA ASN A 110 -18.64 -6.07 8.67
C ASN A 110 -17.71 -5.75 7.48
N GLY A 111 -16.44 -5.42 7.73
CA GLY A 111 -15.52 -5.14 6.65
C GLY A 111 -14.55 -4.01 6.96
N PHE A 112 -14.42 -3.08 6.05
CA PHE A 112 -13.49 -1.96 6.20
C PHE A 112 -14.04 -0.71 5.52
N GLU A 113 -13.47 0.44 5.89
CA GLU A 113 -13.79 1.73 5.29
C GLU A 113 -12.49 2.41 4.88
N ILE A 114 -12.49 3.06 3.72
CA ILE A 114 -11.36 3.86 3.25
C ILE A 114 -11.66 5.32 3.51
N VAL A 115 -10.78 6.01 4.23
CA VAL A 115 -10.93 7.44 4.56
C VAL A 115 -9.70 8.21 4.08
N GLN A 116 -9.92 9.45 3.70
CA GLN A 116 -8.85 10.31 3.22
C GLN A 116 -7.89 10.71 4.35
N ASN A 117 -6.59 10.73 4.04
CA ASN A 117 -5.58 11.30 4.92
C ASN A 117 -5.52 12.82 4.67
N PRO A 118 -5.87 13.66 5.67
CA PRO A 118 -5.94 15.11 5.46
C PRO A 118 -4.57 15.75 5.19
N ALA A 119 -3.46 15.06 5.49
CA ALA A 119 -2.12 15.60 5.21
C ALA A 119 -1.84 15.76 3.71
N TYR A 120 -2.63 15.13 2.86
CA TYR A 120 -2.47 15.23 1.40
C TYR A 120 -3.39 16.30 0.77
N GLY A 121 -4.01 17.11 1.57
CA GLY A 121 -4.89 18.16 1.09
C GLY A 121 -6.29 17.68 0.78
#